data_91352b689a29c022ae1674a9293ce9c4
#
_entry.id   91352b689a29c022ae1674a9293ce9c4
#
_cell.length_a   1.000
_cell.length_b   1.000
_cell.length_c   1.000
_cell.angle_alpha   90.00
_cell.angle_beta   90.00
_cell.angle_gamma   90.00
#
_symmetry.space_group_name_H-M   'P 1'
#
loop_
_entity.id
_entity.type
_entity.pdbx_description
1 polymer ?
#
loop_
_entity_poly.entity_id
_entity_poly.type
_entity_poly.pdbx_seq_one_letter_code
_entity_poly.pdbx_strand_id
1 'polypeptide(L)'
;CNQLSCACPCRFVKDAGWDEELVNQSYPWVEERIVYWPKIAPWQAALRDGLLEAGVSPYNGYTYDHLFGTKVGGTIFDEAGYRHTAADLLAAANPDNLRVLLHASVNKVIFKTRHGHQKQSAIGVQFKDENGGHHQAFLSQKRGSEIIVSAGAIGSPQLLLISGIGPRSELKKHNISIVFHNEHVGKGMSDNPLSSVFIPTKDPPKQSLIETVGITDDGVFIEASSGFGQTGDSIHCHHGIMSAEIGQLSTIPPKDRSLEAVHKYVRNKNSLPKEVFHGGFILSKIDGPLSTGNLVLVDTDPNSNPIVTFNYFKHPQDLRRCVYGIKTIEKIISTNTFSNFTPKDGGYSMEKLLNMSVAANINLIPKHTDDSTSLEQFCRDTVVTIWHYHGGCHVGKVVDQQYKVIGASGLRVIDGSTLSRSPGTNPQATVMMMGRYSTET
;
A
#
# COMPACT_ATOMS: atom_id res chain seq x y z
N CYS A 1 -26.05 5.62 7.06
CA CYS A 1 -25.50 4.26 6.89
C CYS A 1 -26.62 3.23 6.97
N ASN A 2 -27.29 2.96 5.85
CA ASN A 2 -28.25 1.86 5.78
C ASN A 2 -27.48 0.54 5.68
N GLN A 3 -27.83 -0.35 6.60
CA GLN A 3 -27.41 -1.73 6.79
C GLN A 3 -27.10 -2.46 5.47
N LEU A 4 -25.98 -3.09 5.46
CA LEU A 4 -25.50 -4.17 4.57
C LEU A 4 -24.18 -3.84 3.88
N SER A 5 -23.09 -3.80 4.63
CA SER A 5 -21.81 -4.28 4.06
C SER A 5 -20.62 -4.09 4.99
N CYS A 6 -19.81 -5.10 5.11
CA CYS A 6 -18.58 -5.11 5.92
C CYS A 6 -17.47 -4.19 5.41
N ALA A 7 -17.63 -3.55 4.28
CA ALA A 7 -16.67 -2.60 3.70
C ALA A 7 -17.18 -1.14 3.76
N CYS A 8 -18.11 -0.85 4.67
CA CYS A 8 -18.64 0.51 4.80
C CYS A 8 -17.59 1.42 5.48
N PRO A 9 -17.27 2.58 4.89
CA PRO A 9 -16.46 3.62 5.54
C PRO A 9 -16.93 3.90 6.97
N CYS A 10 -18.22 3.86 7.24
CA CYS A 10 -18.81 4.08 8.55
C CYS A 10 -18.33 3.11 9.63
N ARG A 11 -18.11 1.83 9.30
CA ARG A 11 -17.58 0.88 10.27
C ARG A 11 -16.14 1.18 10.58
N PHE A 12 -15.34 1.50 9.56
CA PHE A 12 -13.95 1.86 9.75
C PHE A 12 -13.81 3.13 10.58
N VAL A 13 -14.59 4.19 10.28
CA VAL A 13 -14.64 5.46 11.01
C VAL A 13 -14.99 5.21 12.49
N LYS A 14 -16.00 4.38 12.74
CA LYS A 14 -16.41 4.01 14.10
C LYS A 14 -15.35 3.19 14.84
N ASP A 15 -14.75 2.21 14.16
CA ASP A 15 -13.69 1.36 14.74
C ASP A 15 -12.42 2.18 15.02
N ALA A 16 -12.14 3.20 14.20
CA ALA A 16 -11.05 4.14 14.39
C ALA A 16 -11.33 5.18 15.50
N GLY A 17 -12.57 5.29 15.94
CA GLY A 17 -12.99 6.30 16.93
C GLY A 17 -12.99 7.72 16.39
N TRP A 18 -13.16 7.89 15.07
CA TRP A 18 -13.19 9.20 14.43
C TRP A 18 -14.56 9.87 14.53
N ASP A 19 -14.55 11.20 14.58
CA ASP A 19 -15.76 12.01 14.44
C ASP A 19 -16.27 11.92 12.98
N GLU A 20 -17.48 11.41 12.81
CA GLU A 20 -18.06 11.14 11.50
C GLU A 20 -18.31 12.44 10.70
N GLU A 21 -18.72 13.51 11.37
CA GLU A 21 -18.98 14.80 10.71
C GLU A 21 -17.68 15.40 10.16
N LEU A 22 -16.62 15.36 10.97
CA LEU A 22 -15.31 15.86 10.57
C LEU A 22 -14.68 15.01 9.45
N VAL A 23 -14.89 13.69 9.47
CA VAL A 23 -14.49 12.79 8.37
C VAL A 23 -15.24 13.16 7.09
N ASN A 24 -16.56 13.37 7.16
CA ASN A 24 -17.40 13.75 6.03
C ASN A 24 -17.07 15.14 5.46
N GLN A 25 -16.42 16.00 6.23
CA GLN A 25 -15.86 17.26 5.73
C GLN A 25 -14.46 17.10 5.14
N SER A 26 -13.66 16.20 5.71
CA SER A 26 -12.24 16.07 5.38
C SER A 26 -11.99 15.30 4.07
N TYR A 27 -12.77 14.27 3.76
CA TYR A 27 -12.66 13.55 2.47
C TYR A 27 -12.98 14.46 1.29
N PRO A 28 -14.15 15.13 1.22
CA PRO A 28 -14.45 16.03 0.10
C PRO A 28 -13.43 17.15 -0.07
N TRP A 29 -12.89 17.68 1.04
CA TRP A 29 -11.85 18.70 0.98
C TRP A 29 -10.59 18.23 0.22
N VAL A 30 -10.20 16.97 0.38
CA VAL A 30 -9.08 16.35 -0.35
C VAL A 30 -9.48 16.04 -1.79
N GLU A 31 -10.64 15.40 -1.97
CA GLU A 31 -11.14 14.90 -3.25
C GLU A 31 -11.33 16.04 -4.27
N GLU A 32 -11.93 17.14 -3.87
CA GLU A 32 -12.14 18.33 -4.72
C GLU A 32 -10.84 18.93 -5.27
N ARG A 33 -9.69 18.66 -4.63
CA ARG A 33 -8.40 19.25 -5.00
C ARG A 33 -7.54 18.38 -5.89
N ILE A 34 -7.66 17.06 -5.76
CA ILE A 34 -6.71 16.14 -6.39
C ILE A 34 -7.35 14.93 -7.05
N VAL A 35 -8.68 14.79 -7.01
CA VAL A 35 -9.35 13.62 -7.58
C VAL A 35 -10.19 14.02 -8.79
N TYR A 36 -10.09 13.22 -9.83
CA TYR A 36 -10.75 13.39 -11.12
C TYR A 36 -11.55 12.14 -11.47
N TRP A 37 -12.53 12.28 -12.34
CA TRP A 37 -13.24 11.15 -12.92
C TRP A 37 -12.48 10.63 -14.14
N PRO A 38 -12.15 9.33 -14.20
CA PRO A 38 -11.41 8.77 -15.32
C PRO A 38 -12.28 8.67 -16.58
N LYS A 39 -11.63 8.76 -17.74
CA LYS A 39 -12.21 8.34 -19.03
C LYS A 39 -11.97 6.85 -19.18
N ILE A 40 -13.01 6.03 -19.03
CA ILE A 40 -12.91 4.56 -19.02
C ILE A 40 -12.30 4.06 -20.34
N ALA A 41 -11.14 3.43 -20.24
CA ALA A 41 -10.50 2.75 -21.36
C ALA A 41 -11.19 1.43 -21.73
N PRO A 42 -11.05 0.90 -22.95
CA PRO A 42 -11.73 -0.33 -23.39
C PRO A 42 -11.46 -1.53 -22.47
N TRP A 43 -10.23 -1.68 -21.95
CA TRP A 43 -9.88 -2.74 -21.01
C TRP A 43 -10.63 -2.62 -19.69
N GLN A 44 -10.77 -1.41 -19.18
CA GLN A 44 -11.50 -1.13 -17.93
C GLN A 44 -13.00 -1.28 -18.11
N ALA A 45 -13.54 -0.95 -19.29
CA ALA A 45 -14.92 -1.20 -19.63
C ALA A 45 -15.22 -2.70 -19.69
N ALA A 46 -14.32 -3.47 -20.32
CA ALA A 46 -14.44 -4.93 -20.35
C ALA A 46 -14.34 -5.53 -18.94
N LEU A 47 -13.48 -5.00 -18.07
CA LEU A 47 -13.44 -5.43 -16.68
C LEU A 47 -14.77 -5.15 -15.97
N ARG A 48 -15.34 -3.93 -16.13
CA ARG A 48 -16.64 -3.58 -15.54
C ARG A 48 -17.73 -4.57 -15.93
N ASP A 49 -17.87 -4.81 -17.22
CA ASP A 49 -18.92 -5.65 -17.74
C ASP A 49 -18.68 -7.12 -17.39
N GLY A 50 -17.42 -7.58 -17.46
CA GLY A 50 -17.02 -8.90 -17.03
C GLY A 50 -17.21 -9.17 -15.54
N LEU A 51 -16.98 -8.17 -14.67
CA LEU A 51 -17.28 -8.27 -13.24
C LEU A 51 -18.79 -8.50 -13.01
N LEU A 52 -19.64 -7.75 -13.71
CA LEU A 52 -21.10 -7.88 -13.60
C LEU A 52 -21.57 -9.24 -14.11
N GLU A 53 -21.08 -9.70 -15.26
CA GLU A 53 -21.34 -11.05 -15.77
C GLU A 53 -20.87 -12.16 -14.83
N ALA A 54 -19.74 -11.94 -14.14
CA ALA A 54 -19.19 -12.88 -13.15
C ALA A 54 -19.92 -12.84 -11.79
N GLY A 55 -20.93 -11.97 -11.63
CA GLY A 55 -21.76 -11.84 -10.44
C GLY A 55 -21.23 -10.88 -9.38
N VAL A 56 -20.24 -10.03 -9.68
CA VAL A 56 -19.79 -8.96 -8.78
C VAL A 56 -20.70 -7.74 -8.95
N SER A 57 -21.88 -7.85 -8.40
CA SER A 57 -22.98 -6.88 -8.52
C SER A 57 -23.39 -6.33 -7.15
N PRO A 58 -24.13 -5.18 -7.07
CA PRO A 58 -24.65 -4.39 -8.19
C PRO A 58 -23.60 -3.49 -8.86
N TYR A 59 -23.98 -2.85 -9.99
CA TYR A 59 -23.20 -1.74 -10.53
C TYR A 59 -23.54 -0.44 -9.78
N ASN A 60 -22.56 0.10 -9.09
CA ASN A 60 -22.72 1.29 -8.24
C ASN A 60 -22.43 2.61 -8.97
N GLY A 61 -22.17 2.57 -10.29
CA GLY A 61 -21.86 3.76 -11.07
C GLY A 61 -20.51 4.38 -10.72
N TYR A 62 -20.44 5.70 -10.87
CA TYR A 62 -19.28 6.52 -10.50
C TYR A 62 -19.43 6.95 -9.04
N THR A 63 -18.57 6.44 -8.18
CA THR A 63 -18.58 6.77 -6.76
C THR A 63 -17.22 6.62 -6.09
N TYR A 64 -16.91 7.48 -5.12
CA TYR A 64 -15.75 7.33 -4.24
C TYR A 64 -15.99 6.29 -3.13
N ASP A 65 -17.25 5.98 -2.83
CA ASP A 65 -17.59 5.03 -1.77
C ASP A 65 -17.11 3.61 -2.08
N HIS A 66 -16.65 2.91 -1.05
CA HIS A 66 -16.27 1.51 -1.12
C HIS A 66 -17.48 0.62 -0.83
N LEU A 67 -18.29 0.38 -1.87
CA LEU A 67 -19.52 -0.43 -1.82
C LEU A 67 -19.26 -1.78 -2.46
N PHE A 68 -19.92 -2.82 -1.97
CA PHE A 68 -19.93 -4.13 -2.65
C PHE A 68 -20.50 -4.00 -4.07
N GLY A 69 -19.95 -4.80 -4.97
CA GLY A 69 -20.30 -4.78 -6.37
C GLY A 69 -19.22 -4.13 -7.22
N THR A 70 -19.62 -3.70 -8.41
CA THR A 70 -18.75 -3.09 -9.41
C THR A 70 -18.96 -1.58 -9.44
N LYS A 71 -17.89 -0.83 -9.48
CA LYS A 71 -17.93 0.64 -9.57
C LYS A 71 -16.84 1.20 -10.46
N VAL A 72 -16.97 2.47 -10.83
CA VAL A 72 -15.88 3.31 -11.34
C VAL A 72 -15.44 4.23 -10.23
N GLY A 73 -14.16 4.20 -9.89
CA GLY A 73 -13.55 5.03 -8.86
C GLY A 73 -12.99 6.33 -9.41
N GLY A 74 -12.65 7.26 -8.53
CA GLY A 74 -11.86 8.44 -8.86
C GLY A 74 -10.40 8.09 -9.14
N THR A 75 -9.73 8.97 -9.88
CA THR A 75 -8.30 8.89 -10.15
C THR A 75 -7.60 10.17 -9.72
N ILE A 76 -6.32 10.07 -9.38
CA ILE A 76 -5.47 11.24 -9.09
C ILE A 76 -4.69 11.72 -10.33
N PHE A 77 -5.03 11.20 -11.51
CA PHE A 77 -4.50 11.67 -12.78
C PHE A 77 -5.54 12.61 -13.44
N ASP A 78 -5.08 13.79 -13.83
CA ASP A 78 -5.90 14.73 -14.59
C ASP A 78 -6.10 14.30 -16.05
N GLU A 79 -6.81 15.09 -16.83
CA GLU A 79 -7.06 14.81 -18.26
C GLU A 79 -5.79 14.83 -19.12
N ALA A 80 -4.74 15.53 -18.70
CA ALA A 80 -3.44 15.58 -19.35
C ALA A 80 -2.52 14.43 -18.96
N GLY A 81 -2.92 13.62 -17.94
CA GLY A 81 -2.16 12.50 -17.43
C GLY A 81 -1.16 12.89 -16.34
N TYR A 82 -1.21 14.11 -15.81
CA TYR A 82 -0.42 14.49 -14.65
C TYR A 82 -0.98 13.87 -13.38
N ARG A 83 -0.09 13.32 -12.58
CA ARG A 83 -0.42 12.75 -11.27
C ARG A 83 -0.42 13.83 -10.20
N HIS A 84 -1.56 14.05 -9.57
CA HIS A 84 -1.70 14.90 -8.38
C HIS A 84 -1.37 14.12 -7.10
N THR A 85 -0.79 14.78 -6.13
CA THR A 85 -0.32 14.16 -4.90
C THR A 85 -0.61 15.03 -3.68
N ALA A 86 -0.22 14.57 -2.48
CA ALA A 86 -0.34 15.37 -1.26
C ALA A 86 0.44 16.70 -1.34
N ALA A 87 1.45 16.81 -2.22
CA ALA A 87 2.17 18.08 -2.45
C ALA A 87 1.25 19.18 -2.99
N ASP A 88 0.25 18.82 -3.80
CA ASP A 88 -0.71 19.78 -4.36
C ASP A 88 -1.60 20.40 -3.26
N LEU A 89 -1.82 19.67 -2.16
CA LEU A 89 -2.58 20.19 -1.01
C LEU A 89 -1.88 21.34 -0.31
N LEU A 90 -0.55 21.48 -0.47
CA LEU A 90 0.21 22.61 0.08
C LEU A 90 -0.24 23.95 -0.49
N ALA A 91 -0.83 23.97 -1.69
CA ALA A 91 -1.39 25.17 -2.29
C ALA A 91 -2.54 25.80 -1.47
N ALA A 92 -3.18 25.01 -0.59
CA ALA A 92 -4.20 25.48 0.32
C ALA A 92 -3.63 26.13 1.60
N ALA A 93 -2.32 26.01 1.86
CA ALA A 93 -1.69 26.55 3.05
C ALA A 93 -1.35 28.04 2.87
N ASN A 94 -1.41 28.80 3.98
CA ASN A 94 -0.89 30.17 4.00
C ASN A 94 0.66 30.13 3.97
N PRO A 95 1.31 30.66 2.91
CA PRO A 95 2.76 30.61 2.75
C PRO A 95 3.51 31.38 3.85
N ASP A 96 2.89 32.35 4.50
CA ASP A 96 3.51 33.09 5.60
C ASP A 96 3.66 32.23 6.87
N ASN A 97 2.81 31.20 7.00
CA ASN A 97 2.80 30.29 8.15
C ASN A 97 3.46 28.95 7.89
N LEU A 98 3.77 28.61 6.63
CA LEU A 98 4.34 27.34 6.24
C LEU A 98 5.74 27.52 5.65
N ARG A 99 6.70 26.74 6.15
CA ARG A 99 8.02 26.60 5.56
C ARG A 99 8.31 25.14 5.30
N VAL A 100 8.63 24.79 4.05
CA VAL A 100 9.01 23.45 3.65
C VAL A 100 10.51 23.40 3.44
N LEU A 101 11.20 22.55 4.19
CA LEU A 101 12.61 22.30 4.02
C LEU A 101 12.79 20.96 3.31
N LEU A 102 13.20 21.02 2.05
CA LEU A 102 13.48 19.83 1.23
C LEU A 102 14.88 19.29 1.54
N HIS A 103 15.11 18.02 1.20
CA HIS A 103 16.38 17.33 1.40
C HIS A 103 16.88 17.33 2.85
N ALA A 104 15.95 17.44 3.81
CA ALA A 104 16.21 17.39 5.22
C ALA A 104 15.80 16.04 5.80
N SER A 105 16.75 15.11 5.91
CA SER A 105 16.52 13.77 6.44
C SER A 105 16.55 13.78 7.96
N VAL A 106 15.38 13.59 8.59
CA VAL A 106 15.27 13.56 10.07
C VAL A 106 15.85 12.26 10.60
N ASN A 107 16.88 12.39 11.46
CA ASN A 107 17.58 11.26 12.04
C ASN A 107 17.01 10.84 13.39
N LYS A 108 16.53 11.79 14.18
CA LYS A 108 16.13 11.54 15.56
C LYS A 108 15.21 12.63 16.10
N VAL A 109 14.26 12.24 16.95
CA VAL A 109 13.55 13.16 17.84
C VAL A 109 14.39 13.41 19.08
N ILE A 110 14.53 14.68 19.47
CA ILE A 110 15.28 15.12 20.66
C ILE A 110 14.31 15.21 21.83
N PHE A 111 14.67 14.57 22.95
CA PHE A 111 13.90 14.61 24.18
C PHE A 111 14.62 15.37 25.28
N LYS A 112 13.85 16.11 26.07
CA LYS A 112 14.34 16.67 27.35
C LYS A 112 14.23 15.56 28.39
N THR A 113 15.39 15.15 28.92
CA THR A 113 15.44 14.17 30.01
C THR A 113 14.84 14.79 31.27
N ARG A 114 13.81 14.12 31.81
CA ARG A 114 13.25 14.45 33.12
C ARG A 114 13.55 13.32 34.09
N HIS A 115 14.04 13.66 35.26
CA HIS A 115 14.28 12.68 36.34
C HIS A 115 12.94 12.28 36.99
N GLY A 116 12.75 10.98 37.24
CA GLY A 116 11.56 10.42 37.87
C GLY A 116 10.49 9.90 36.88
N HIS A 117 9.28 9.66 37.38
CA HIS A 117 8.15 9.07 36.64
C HIS A 117 7.43 10.06 35.67
N GLN A 118 8.04 11.18 35.34
CA GLN A 118 7.43 12.18 34.44
C GLN A 118 7.55 11.75 32.98
N LYS A 119 6.51 12.03 32.16
CA LYS A 119 6.54 11.84 30.71
C LYS A 119 7.73 12.58 30.10
N GLN A 120 8.46 11.92 29.21
CA GLN A 120 9.53 12.54 28.44
C GLN A 120 8.95 13.59 27.49
N SER A 121 9.60 14.74 27.35
CA SER A 121 9.12 15.80 26.46
C SER A 121 9.95 15.83 25.19
N ALA A 122 9.33 15.68 24.04
CA ALA A 122 9.94 15.98 22.76
C ALA A 122 10.14 17.50 22.64
N ILE A 123 11.34 17.92 22.27
CA ILE A 123 11.71 19.34 22.21
C ILE A 123 12.25 19.78 20.86
N GLY A 124 12.58 18.86 19.97
CA GLY A 124 13.12 19.15 18.65
C GLY A 124 13.42 17.89 17.86
N VAL A 125 13.99 18.09 16.69
CA VAL A 125 14.48 17.03 15.80
C VAL A 125 15.92 17.31 15.38
N GLN A 126 16.67 16.26 15.13
CA GLN A 126 17.96 16.31 14.47
C GLN A 126 17.79 15.80 13.04
N PHE A 127 18.40 16.48 12.08
CA PHE A 127 18.31 16.10 10.66
C PHE A 127 19.65 16.35 9.94
N LYS A 128 19.81 15.69 8.80
CA LYS A 128 20.90 15.93 7.86
C LYS A 128 20.35 16.65 6.63
N ASP A 129 21.13 17.59 6.10
CA ASP A 129 20.88 18.20 4.80
C ASP A 129 21.46 17.32 3.65
N GLU A 130 21.27 17.76 2.42
CA GLU A 130 21.76 17.07 1.22
C GLU A 130 23.30 16.93 1.16
N ASN A 131 24.04 17.81 1.84
CA ASN A 131 25.50 17.80 1.91
C ASN A 131 26.03 16.97 3.09
N GLY A 132 25.13 16.34 3.86
CA GLY A 132 25.47 15.55 5.05
C GLY A 132 25.70 16.38 6.32
N GLY A 133 25.46 17.70 6.26
CA GLY A 133 25.54 18.60 7.42
C GLY A 133 24.47 18.26 8.47
N HIS A 134 24.87 18.25 9.73
CA HIS A 134 23.97 17.97 10.86
C HIS A 134 23.35 19.26 11.41
N HIS A 135 22.05 19.25 11.53
CA HIS A 135 21.25 20.37 12.01
C HIS A 135 20.27 19.94 13.10
N GLN A 136 19.77 20.91 13.84
CA GLN A 136 18.71 20.72 14.83
C GLN A 136 17.64 21.80 14.67
N ALA A 137 16.38 21.40 14.82
CA ALA A 137 15.25 22.30 14.90
C ALA A 137 14.53 22.05 16.22
N PHE A 138 14.19 23.12 16.94
CA PHE A 138 13.55 23.03 18.25
C PHE A 138 12.15 23.61 18.20
N LEU A 139 11.28 23.04 19.03
CA LEU A 139 9.93 23.56 19.23
C LEU A 139 10.01 25.00 19.78
N SER A 140 9.11 25.86 19.28
CA SER A 140 8.92 27.16 19.87
C SER A 140 8.38 27.02 21.30
N GLN A 141 8.59 28.05 22.15
CA GLN A 141 8.05 28.03 23.50
C GLN A 141 6.54 28.36 23.57
N LYS A 142 5.88 28.47 22.43
CA LYS A 142 4.43 28.72 22.36
C LYS A 142 3.66 27.50 22.86
N ARG A 143 2.59 27.78 23.61
CA ARG A 143 1.67 26.72 24.07
C ARG A 143 1.09 25.98 22.85
N GLY A 144 1.08 24.65 22.90
CA GLY A 144 0.57 23.80 21.81
C GLY A 144 1.61 23.45 20.73
N SER A 145 2.87 23.92 20.84
CA SER A 145 3.93 23.47 19.93
C SER A 145 4.20 21.98 20.09
N GLU A 146 4.25 21.25 19.00
CA GLU A 146 4.49 19.82 18.99
C GLU A 146 5.24 19.35 17.73
N ILE A 147 5.80 18.16 17.77
CA ILE A 147 6.40 17.47 16.63
C ILE A 147 5.36 16.48 16.11
N ILE A 148 5.09 16.52 14.81
CA ILE A 148 4.24 15.55 14.13
C ILE A 148 5.12 14.70 13.23
N VAL A 149 5.17 13.40 13.47
CA VAL A 149 5.86 12.43 12.63
C VAL A 149 4.87 11.89 11.60
N SER A 150 5.20 12.04 10.33
CA SER A 150 4.42 11.56 9.18
C SER A 150 5.36 10.93 8.14
N ALA A 151 6.29 10.08 8.63
CA ALA A 151 7.31 9.44 7.80
C ALA A 151 6.80 8.15 7.11
N GLY A 152 5.50 7.90 7.15
CA GLY A 152 4.83 6.74 6.57
C GLY A 152 4.93 5.49 7.43
N ALA A 153 4.25 4.42 6.99
CA ALA A 153 4.10 3.20 7.77
C ALA A 153 5.43 2.50 8.13
N ILE A 154 6.47 2.73 7.36
CA ILE A 154 7.80 2.17 7.63
C ILE A 154 8.67 3.17 8.39
N GLY A 155 8.74 4.42 7.93
CA GLY A 155 9.65 5.42 8.48
C GLY A 155 9.27 5.88 9.88
N SER A 156 7.98 6.00 10.21
CA SER A 156 7.53 6.48 11.52
C SER A 156 7.89 5.53 12.67
N PRO A 157 7.59 4.21 12.61
CA PRO A 157 8.07 3.31 13.65
C PRO A 157 9.60 3.20 13.67
N GLN A 158 10.29 3.25 12.52
CA GLN A 158 11.75 3.29 12.47
C GLN A 158 12.29 4.52 13.23
N LEU A 159 11.75 5.69 12.96
CA LEU A 159 12.18 6.93 13.62
C LEU A 159 11.93 6.90 15.14
N LEU A 160 10.79 6.34 15.59
CA LEU A 160 10.53 6.15 17.02
C LEU A 160 11.57 5.22 17.66
N LEU A 161 11.90 4.08 17.02
CA LEU A 161 12.93 3.16 17.50
C LEU A 161 14.29 3.84 17.62
N ILE A 162 14.75 4.49 16.56
CA ILE A 162 16.04 5.21 16.55
C ILE A 162 16.06 6.34 17.61
N SER A 163 14.91 6.93 17.90
CA SER A 163 14.76 7.97 18.93
C SER A 163 14.66 7.43 20.35
N GLY A 164 14.70 6.11 20.53
CA GLY A 164 14.70 5.47 21.86
C GLY A 164 13.31 5.13 22.40
N ILE A 165 12.27 5.10 21.53
CA ILE A 165 10.92 4.65 21.89
C ILE A 165 10.65 3.31 21.22
N GLY A 166 10.54 2.24 22.01
CA GLY A 166 10.28 0.91 21.48
C GLY A 166 10.56 -0.22 22.44
N PRO A 167 10.57 -1.47 21.94
CA PRO A 167 10.91 -2.65 22.72
C PRO A 167 12.34 -2.58 23.30
N ARG A 168 12.49 -2.86 24.59
CA ARG A 168 13.81 -2.83 25.26
C ARG A 168 14.85 -3.70 24.59
N SER A 169 14.43 -4.88 24.12
CA SER A 169 15.31 -5.82 23.42
C SER A 169 15.88 -5.24 22.15
N GLU A 170 15.04 -4.60 21.34
CA GLU A 170 15.42 -3.98 20.07
C GLU A 170 16.35 -2.78 20.30
N LEU A 171 15.99 -1.89 21.22
CA LEU A 171 16.79 -0.71 21.53
C LEU A 171 18.18 -1.11 22.08
N LYS A 172 18.26 -2.09 22.99
CA LYS A 172 19.54 -2.56 23.54
C LYS A 172 20.42 -3.23 22.48
N LYS A 173 19.83 -3.99 21.54
CA LYS A 173 20.56 -4.64 20.44
C LYS A 173 21.35 -3.62 19.59
N HIS A 174 20.83 -2.41 19.45
CA HIS A 174 21.44 -1.34 18.66
C HIS A 174 22.13 -0.27 19.52
N ASN A 175 22.34 -0.50 20.83
CA ASN A 175 22.92 0.45 21.77
C ASN A 175 22.18 1.80 21.84
N ILE A 176 20.85 1.80 21.61
CA ILE A 176 20.01 2.98 21.68
C ILE A 176 19.58 3.24 23.12
N SER A 177 19.82 4.43 23.61
CA SER A 177 19.37 4.87 24.94
C SER A 177 17.84 4.86 25.01
N ILE A 178 17.29 4.18 26.03
CA ILE A 178 15.84 4.04 26.19
C ILE A 178 15.25 5.35 26.73
N VAL A 179 14.46 6.01 25.90
CA VAL A 179 13.64 7.18 26.28
C VAL A 179 12.32 6.71 26.89
N PHE A 180 11.65 5.79 26.20
CA PHE A 180 10.40 5.18 26.67
C PHE A 180 10.26 3.77 26.14
N HIS A 181 9.91 2.85 27.03
CA HIS A 181 9.67 1.47 26.67
C HIS A 181 8.24 1.27 26.16
N ASN A 182 8.11 0.80 24.92
CA ASN A 182 6.83 0.39 24.33
C ASN A 182 7.03 -0.85 23.43
N GLU A 183 6.49 -1.99 23.85
CA GLU A 183 6.63 -3.27 23.13
C GLU A 183 5.91 -3.30 21.77
N HIS A 184 5.04 -2.32 21.49
CA HIS A 184 4.19 -2.32 20.31
C HIS A 184 4.77 -1.54 19.13
N VAL A 185 5.81 -0.73 19.33
CA VAL A 185 6.45 -0.01 18.20
C VAL A 185 7.07 -1.01 17.23
N GLY A 186 6.73 -0.89 15.95
CA GLY A 186 7.13 -1.80 14.88
C GLY A 186 6.39 -3.13 14.87
N LYS A 187 5.33 -3.31 15.67
CA LYS A 187 4.50 -4.52 15.69
C LYS A 187 3.19 -4.33 14.93
N GLY A 188 2.67 -5.45 14.40
CA GLY A 188 1.42 -5.44 13.63
C GLY A 188 1.57 -4.76 12.28
N MET A 189 2.75 -4.83 11.67
CA MET A 189 2.96 -4.39 10.29
C MET A 189 2.09 -5.21 9.35
N SER A 190 1.37 -4.55 8.49
CA SER A 190 0.48 -5.20 7.53
C SER A 190 0.57 -4.54 6.16
N ASP A 191 0.15 -5.28 5.14
CA ASP A 191 0.07 -4.82 3.75
C ASP A 191 -0.99 -5.64 3.03
N ASN A 192 -1.70 -5.05 2.07
CA ASN A 192 -2.68 -5.75 1.26
C ASN A 192 -1.95 -6.68 0.27
N PRO A 193 -2.03 -8.01 0.43
CA PRO A 193 -1.40 -8.92 -0.52
C PRO A 193 -2.08 -8.85 -1.87
N LEU A 194 -1.29 -8.78 -2.92
CA LEU A 194 -1.72 -8.76 -4.31
C LEU A 194 -1.26 -10.04 -5.01
N SER A 195 -2.17 -10.65 -5.76
CA SER A 195 -1.84 -11.63 -6.80
C SER A 195 -2.46 -11.18 -8.11
N SER A 196 -1.82 -11.44 -9.24
CA SER A 196 -2.28 -10.98 -10.54
C SER A 196 -2.24 -12.10 -11.58
N VAL A 197 -3.17 -12.03 -12.52
CA VAL A 197 -3.17 -12.88 -13.71
C VAL A 197 -2.92 -12.00 -14.91
N PHE A 198 -1.88 -12.33 -15.68
CA PHE A 198 -1.60 -11.68 -16.94
C PHE A 198 -2.45 -12.31 -18.04
N ILE A 199 -3.07 -11.47 -18.86
CA ILE A 199 -3.92 -11.88 -19.98
C ILE A 199 -3.31 -11.32 -21.26
N PRO A 200 -2.70 -12.18 -22.10
CA PRO A 200 -2.19 -11.75 -23.39
C PRO A 200 -3.34 -11.42 -24.33
N THR A 201 -3.15 -10.39 -25.14
CA THR A 201 -4.13 -9.91 -26.11
C THR A 201 -3.59 -10.06 -27.52
N LYS A 202 -4.52 -10.19 -28.49
CA LYS A 202 -4.16 -10.24 -29.91
C LYS A 202 -3.50 -8.94 -30.36
N ASP A 203 -4.15 -7.83 -30.05
CA ASP A 203 -3.65 -6.49 -30.36
C ASP A 203 -3.26 -5.78 -29.04
N PRO A 204 -2.20 -4.96 -29.04
CA PRO A 204 -1.82 -4.24 -27.85
C PRO A 204 -2.97 -3.38 -27.30
N PRO A 205 -3.43 -3.60 -26.07
CA PRO A 205 -4.53 -2.82 -25.52
C PRO A 205 -4.08 -1.40 -25.18
N LYS A 206 -4.99 -0.45 -25.29
CA LYS A 206 -4.73 0.93 -24.83
C LYS A 206 -4.33 0.93 -23.37
N GLN A 207 -3.36 1.75 -23.02
CA GLN A 207 -2.92 1.91 -21.63
C GLN A 207 -4.07 2.37 -20.73
N SER A 208 -4.21 1.71 -19.59
CA SER A 208 -5.16 2.08 -18.54
C SER A 208 -4.69 1.61 -17.17
N LEU A 209 -5.11 2.31 -16.13
CA LEU A 209 -4.68 2.05 -14.76
C LEU A 209 -5.85 2.26 -13.80
N ILE A 210 -6.42 1.16 -13.30
CA ILE A 210 -7.37 1.10 -12.18
C ILE A 210 -8.46 2.18 -12.23
N GLU A 211 -9.35 2.07 -13.21
CA GLU A 211 -10.53 2.94 -13.33
C GLU A 211 -11.78 2.22 -12.80
N THR A 212 -11.86 0.92 -13.05
CA THR A 212 -12.93 0.04 -12.59
C THR A 212 -12.46 -0.83 -11.43
N VAL A 213 -13.34 -1.00 -10.45
CA VAL A 213 -13.09 -1.80 -9.25
C VAL A 213 -14.28 -2.72 -8.98
N GLY A 214 -14.01 -4.01 -8.78
CA GLY A 214 -14.95 -4.97 -8.23
C GLY A 214 -14.65 -5.22 -6.76
N ILE A 215 -15.65 -5.12 -5.89
CA ILE A 215 -15.53 -5.33 -4.44
C ILE A 215 -16.46 -6.47 -4.06
N THR A 216 -15.87 -7.54 -3.52
CA THR A 216 -16.63 -8.73 -3.09
C THR A 216 -16.93 -8.68 -1.59
N ASP A 217 -17.95 -9.41 -1.15
CA ASP A 217 -18.32 -9.56 0.26
C ASP A 217 -17.25 -10.25 1.12
N ASP A 218 -16.41 -11.07 0.50
CA ASP A 218 -15.24 -11.68 1.15
C ASP A 218 -14.07 -10.69 1.34
N GLY A 219 -14.23 -9.42 0.96
CA GLY A 219 -13.20 -8.39 1.06
C GLY A 219 -12.04 -8.62 0.07
N VAL A 220 -12.37 -9.06 -1.13
CA VAL A 220 -11.43 -9.11 -2.25
C VAL A 220 -11.76 -7.98 -3.21
N PHE A 221 -10.72 -7.28 -3.63
CA PHE A 221 -10.79 -6.21 -4.63
C PHE A 221 -10.22 -6.71 -5.94
N ILE A 222 -11.00 -6.60 -6.99
CA ILE A 222 -10.59 -6.91 -8.35
C ILE A 222 -10.41 -5.61 -9.11
N GLU A 223 -9.23 -5.43 -9.65
CA GLU A 223 -8.83 -4.27 -10.43
C GLU A 223 -8.11 -4.71 -11.69
N ALA A 224 -7.86 -3.80 -12.62
CA ALA A 224 -7.10 -4.13 -13.81
C ALA A 224 -6.20 -3.00 -14.28
N SER A 225 -5.20 -3.37 -15.04
CA SER A 225 -4.32 -2.46 -15.75
C SER A 225 -3.92 -3.05 -17.10
N SER A 226 -3.66 -2.22 -18.10
CA SER A 226 -3.34 -2.65 -19.45
C SER A 226 -2.37 -1.72 -20.17
N GLY A 227 -1.88 -2.17 -21.33
CA GLY A 227 -1.07 -1.33 -22.22
C GLY A 227 0.41 -1.28 -21.86
N PHE A 228 0.89 -2.27 -21.14
CA PHE A 228 2.31 -2.40 -20.85
C PHE A 228 3.00 -3.03 -22.07
N GLY A 229 3.73 -2.22 -22.83
CA GLY A 229 4.52 -2.73 -23.94
C GLY A 229 4.30 -2.09 -25.30
N GLN A 230 3.57 -0.99 -25.40
CA GLN A 230 3.13 -0.44 -26.70
C GLN A 230 4.10 0.47 -27.43
N THR A 231 5.18 0.92 -26.86
CA THR A 231 6.12 1.77 -27.60
C THR A 231 7.36 0.99 -27.98
N GLY A 232 7.75 1.06 -29.25
CA GLY A 232 8.92 0.38 -29.81
C GLY A 232 10.26 0.76 -29.16
N ASP A 233 10.23 1.62 -28.15
CA ASP A 233 11.35 1.94 -27.29
C ASP A 233 11.28 1.08 -26.03
N SER A 234 12.23 0.22 -25.88
CA SER A 234 12.35 -0.90 -24.93
C SER A 234 12.12 -0.59 -23.44
N ILE A 235 11.96 0.66 -23.05
CA ILE A 235 11.91 1.09 -21.63
C ILE A 235 10.52 0.89 -21.03
N HIS A 236 9.45 1.07 -21.79
CA HIS A 236 8.07 1.01 -21.28
C HIS A 236 7.43 -0.40 -21.28
N CYS A 237 8.01 -1.31 -22.07
CA CYS A 237 7.55 -2.70 -22.16
C CYS A 237 7.61 -3.50 -20.85
N HIS A 238 8.41 -3.05 -19.92
CA HIS A 238 8.77 -3.81 -18.72
C HIS A 238 8.02 -3.33 -17.47
N HIS A 239 7.18 -2.30 -17.56
CA HIS A 239 6.63 -1.66 -16.35
C HIS A 239 5.81 -2.62 -15.46
N GLY A 240 4.92 -3.42 -16.04
CA GLY A 240 4.15 -4.40 -15.29
C GLY A 240 5.04 -5.51 -14.69
N ILE A 241 5.99 -6.01 -15.49
CA ILE A 241 6.96 -7.01 -15.02
C ILE A 241 7.87 -6.40 -13.96
N MET A 242 8.40 -5.18 -14.17
CA MET A 242 9.22 -4.47 -13.17
C MET A 242 8.45 -4.21 -11.88
N SER A 243 7.18 -3.85 -11.95
CA SER A 243 6.36 -3.65 -10.74
C SER A 243 6.20 -4.92 -9.95
N ALA A 244 5.99 -6.06 -10.61
CA ALA A 244 5.95 -7.37 -9.97
C ALA A 244 7.32 -7.75 -9.38
N GLU A 245 8.42 -7.50 -10.09
CA GLU A 245 9.79 -7.72 -9.61
C GLU A 245 10.07 -6.92 -8.34
N ILE A 246 9.83 -5.61 -8.38
CA ILE A 246 10.06 -4.71 -7.24
C ILE A 246 9.15 -5.12 -6.07
N GLY A 247 7.89 -5.44 -6.34
CA GLY A 247 6.95 -5.91 -5.35
C GLY A 247 7.45 -7.18 -4.67
N GLN A 248 7.88 -8.17 -5.43
CA GLN A 248 8.41 -9.43 -4.90
C GLN A 248 9.72 -9.23 -4.14
N LEU A 249 10.66 -8.44 -4.66
CA LEU A 249 11.90 -8.09 -3.97
C LEU A 249 11.64 -7.35 -2.65
N SER A 250 10.64 -6.48 -2.60
CA SER A 250 10.27 -5.76 -1.39
C SER A 250 9.60 -6.66 -0.34
N THR A 251 8.93 -7.72 -0.79
CA THR A 251 8.15 -8.63 0.05
C THR A 251 9.02 -9.63 0.83
N ILE A 252 10.15 -10.05 0.24
CA ILE A 252 11.01 -11.09 0.80
C ILE A 252 12.26 -10.45 1.41
N PRO A 253 12.55 -10.70 2.71
CA PRO A 253 13.74 -10.20 3.35
C PRO A 253 15.02 -10.60 2.58
N PRO A 254 16.02 -9.72 2.47
CA PRO A 254 17.24 -9.98 1.70
C PRO A 254 17.94 -11.32 2.04
N LYS A 255 17.96 -11.70 3.31
CA LYS A 255 18.55 -12.96 3.80
C LYS A 255 17.82 -14.22 3.31
N ASP A 256 16.54 -14.08 2.98
CA ASP A 256 15.67 -15.19 2.57
C ASP A 256 15.54 -15.26 1.03
N ARG A 257 16.17 -14.32 0.30
CA ARG A 257 16.16 -14.29 -1.18
C ARG A 257 17.13 -15.31 -1.76
N SER A 258 16.65 -16.08 -2.72
CA SER A 258 17.52 -16.95 -3.50
C SER A 258 18.25 -16.15 -4.59
N LEU A 259 19.54 -15.93 -4.43
CA LEU A 259 20.36 -15.29 -5.46
C LEU A 259 20.36 -16.10 -6.76
N GLU A 260 20.29 -17.41 -6.67
CA GLU A 260 20.20 -18.28 -7.83
C GLU A 260 18.91 -18.04 -8.60
N ALA A 261 17.78 -17.90 -7.90
CA ALA A 261 16.49 -17.56 -8.52
C ALA A 261 16.53 -16.20 -9.23
N VAL A 262 17.15 -15.20 -8.61
CA VAL A 262 17.36 -13.88 -9.25
C VAL A 262 18.20 -13.99 -10.51
N HIS A 263 19.34 -14.69 -10.45
CA HIS A 263 20.19 -14.90 -11.61
C HIS A 263 19.50 -15.68 -12.72
N LYS A 264 18.75 -16.74 -12.38
CA LYS A 264 17.95 -17.52 -13.33
C LYS A 264 16.92 -16.63 -14.02
N TYR A 265 16.18 -15.83 -13.24
CA TYR A 265 15.19 -14.90 -13.77
C TYR A 265 15.80 -13.90 -14.75
N VAL A 266 16.89 -13.23 -14.36
CA VAL A 266 17.59 -12.26 -15.23
C VAL A 266 18.06 -12.91 -16.54
N ARG A 267 18.58 -14.14 -16.49
CA ARG A 267 18.96 -14.88 -17.71
C ARG A 267 17.76 -15.21 -18.59
N ASN A 268 16.65 -15.60 -17.99
CA ASN A 268 15.46 -16.06 -18.72
C ASN A 268 14.58 -14.89 -19.20
N LYS A 269 14.71 -13.71 -18.63
CA LYS A 269 13.88 -12.55 -18.96
C LYS A 269 13.88 -12.23 -20.46
N ASN A 270 15.04 -12.33 -21.11
CA ASN A 270 15.19 -12.07 -22.54
C ASN A 270 14.63 -13.19 -23.43
N SER A 271 14.27 -14.33 -22.87
CA SER A 271 13.69 -15.47 -23.57
C SER A 271 12.18 -15.58 -23.40
N LEU A 272 11.56 -14.64 -22.68
CA LEU A 272 10.10 -14.62 -22.53
C LEU A 272 9.41 -14.46 -23.89
N PRO A 273 8.30 -15.16 -24.14
CA PRO A 273 7.53 -15.01 -25.37
C PRO A 273 7.11 -13.55 -25.57
N LYS A 274 7.08 -13.08 -26.81
CA LYS A 274 6.69 -11.69 -27.13
C LYS A 274 5.29 -11.36 -26.64
N GLU A 275 4.41 -12.35 -26.56
CA GLU A 275 3.04 -12.25 -26.10
C GLU A 275 2.92 -11.77 -24.66
N VAL A 276 3.92 -12.02 -23.79
CA VAL A 276 3.92 -11.52 -22.41
C VAL A 276 4.11 -10.00 -22.33
N PHE A 277 4.49 -9.36 -23.42
CA PHE A 277 4.62 -7.91 -23.51
C PHE A 277 3.38 -7.22 -24.12
N HIS A 278 2.39 -8.00 -24.57
CA HIS A 278 1.16 -7.48 -25.15
C HIS A 278 -0.03 -8.00 -24.34
N GLY A 279 -0.59 -7.17 -23.48
CA GLY A 279 -1.74 -7.59 -22.69
C GLY A 279 -2.07 -6.65 -21.55
N GLY A 280 -2.81 -7.19 -20.63
CA GLY A 280 -3.18 -6.53 -19.39
C GLY A 280 -3.17 -7.50 -18.22
N PHE A 281 -3.26 -6.94 -17.03
CA PHE A 281 -3.39 -7.68 -15.79
C PHE A 281 -4.81 -7.51 -15.24
N ILE A 282 -5.33 -8.59 -14.65
CA ILE A 282 -6.41 -8.48 -13.66
C ILE A 282 -5.79 -8.81 -12.31
N LEU A 283 -6.00 -7.92 -11.36
CA LEU A 283 -5.38 -7.89 -10.05
C LEU A 283 -6.41 -8.33 -9.01
N SER A 284 -6.01 -9.21 -8.11
CA SER A 284 -6.77 -9.58 -6.93
C SER A 284 -6.03 -9.12 -5.69
N LYS A 285 -6.63 -8.23 -4.92
CA LYS A 285 -6.10 -7.72 -3.65
C LYS A 285 -6.99 -8.14 -2.50
N ILE A 286 -6.39 -8.38 -1.34
CA ILE A 286 -7.12 -8.68 -0.11
C ILE A 286 -7.15 -7.43 0.75
N ASP A 287 -8.35 -6.97 1.07
CA ASP A 287 -8.54 -5.86 2.01
C ASP A 287 -8.43 -6.33 3.45
N GLY A 288 -7.72 -5.56 4.27
CA GLY A 288 -7.58 -5.81 5.70
C GLY A 288 -7.15 -7.24 6.01
N PRO A 289 -5.96 -7.68 5.56
CA PRO A 289 -5.47 -9.01 5.84
C PRO A 289 -5.35 -9.25 7.35
N LEU A 290 -5.58 -10.50 7.76
CA LEU A 290 -5.43 -10.94 9.15
C LEU A 290 -3.98 -11.29 9.48
N SER A 291 -3.17 -11.53 8.45
CA SER A 291 -1.73 -11.74 8.59
C SER A 291 -1.03 -10.44 8.93
N THR A 292 -0.20 -10.47 9.96
CA THR A 292 0.60 -9.32 10.37
C THR A 292 2.03 -9.73 10.68
N GLY A 293 2.92 -8.79 10.60
CA GLY A 293 4.33 -8.99 10.89
C GLY A 293 4.92 -7.90 11.77
N ASN A 294 6.17 -7.60 11.54
CA ASN A 294 6.90 -6.62 12.35
C ASN A 294 8.02 -5.93 11.56
N LEU A 295 8.45 -4.81 12.09
CA LEU A 295 9.61 -4.04 11.66
C LEU A 295 10.68 -4.10 12.75
N VAL A 296 11.93 -4.36 12.36
CA VAL A 296 13.11 -4.29 13.22
C VAL A 296 14.22 -3.53 12.52
N LEU A 297 15.07 -2.88 13.32
CA LEU A 297 16.18 -2.10 12.79
C LEU A 297 17.30 -3.01 12.24
N VAL A 298 17.98 -2.54 11.22
CA VAL A 298 19.27 -3.10 10.76
C VAL A 298 20.40 -2.44 11.52
N ASP A 299 20.34 -1.11 11.63
CA ASP A 299 21.28 -0.25 12.32
C ASP A 299 20.58 1.03 12.81
N THR A 300 21.34 2.06 13.17
CA THR A 300 20.81 3.35 13.67
C THR A 300 20.79 4.45 12.62
N ASP A 301 21.14 4.18 11.38
CA ASP A 301 21.02 5.12 10.26
C ASP A 301 19.56 5.12 9.75
N PRO A 302 18.85 6.24 9.79
CA PRO A 302 17.48 6.33 9.28
C PRO A 302 17.37 6.08 7.77
N ASN A 303 18.48 6.19 7.02
CA ASN A 303 18.52 5.88 5.59
C ASN A 303 18.71 4.37 5.31
N SER A 304 19.08 3.58 6.31
CA SER A 304 19.12 2.12 6.18
C SER A 304 17.70 1.57 6.22
N ASN A 305 17.31 0.82 5.20
CA ASN A 305 16.00 0.17 5.19
C ASN A 305 15.88 -0.84 6.33
N PRO A 306 14.86 -0.72 7.19
CA PRO A 306 14.61 -1.72 8.24
C PRO A 306 14.19 -3.05 7.64
N ILE A 307 14.31 -4.13 8.41
CA ILE A 307 13.74 -5.41 8.04
C ILE A 307 12.25 -5.39 8.38
N VAL A 308 11.41 -5.49 7.35
CA VAL A 308 9.95 -5.53 7.50
C VAL A 308 9.44 -6.89 7.04
N THR A 309 8.58 -7.50 7.84
CA THR A 309 7.84 -8.69 7.47
C THR A 309 6.35 -8.41 7.56
N PHE A 310 5.58 -8.91 6.60
CA PHE A 310 4.12 -8.82 6.61
C PHE A 310 3.47 -10.19 6.87
N ASN A 311 4.24 -11.27 6.73
CA ASN A 311 3.80 -12.66 6.90
C ASN A 311 2.58 -12.99 6.02
N TYR A 312 2.62 -12.62 4.74
CA TYR A 312 1.53 -12.90 3.81
C TYR A 312 1.05 -14.35 3.91
N PHE A 313 -0.27 -14.51 3.93
CA PHE A 313 -0.96 -15.81 4.01
C PHE A 313 -0.60 -16.68 5.23
N LYS A 314 0.01 -16.10 6.27
CA LYS A 314 0.20 -16.80 7.55
C LYS A 314 -1.16 -17.17 8.18
N HIS A 315 -2.14 -16.28 8.07
CA HIS A 315 -3.50 -16.57 8.47
C HIS A 315 -4.23 -17.28 7.31
N PRO A 316 -4.80 -18.49 7.55
CA PRO A 316 -5.40 -19.31 6.48
C PRO A 316 -6.53 -18.63 5.72
N GLN A 317 -7.27 -17.72 6.37
CA GLN A 317 -8.37 -17.00 5.72
C GLN A 317 -7.86 -16.08 4.60
N ASP A 318 -6.70 -15.46 4.76
CA ASP A 318 -6.12 -14.61 3.71
C ASP A 318 -5.80 -15.43 2.47
N LEU A 319 -5.27 -16.64 2.64
CA LEU A 319 -5.02 -17.56 1.52
C LEU A 319 -6.33 -17.97 0.83
N ARG A 320 -7.38 -18.32 1.61
CA ARG A 320 -8.70 -18.64 1.02
C ARG A 320 -9.27 -17.49 0.20
N ARG A 321 -9.11 -16.24 0.70
CA ARG A 321 -9.55 -15.03 -0.02
C ARG A 321 -8.76 -14.83 -1.31
N CYS A 322 -7.45 -15.10 -1.32
CA CYS A 322 -6.66 -15.08 -2.54
C CYS A 322 -7.19 -16.08 -3.57
N VAL A 323 -7.39 -17.33 -3.16
CA VAL A 323 -7.95 -18.39 -4.04
C VAL A 323 -9.33 -17.99 -4.60
N TYR A 324 -10.17 -17.39 -3.75
CA TYR A 324 -11.47 -16.86 -4.18
C TYR A 324 -11.31 -15.78 -5.24
N GLY A 325 -10.38 -14.84 -5.03
CA GLY A 325 -10.07 -13.78 -5.99
C GLY A 325 -9.59 -14.32 -7.34
N ILE A 326 -8.70 -15.32 -7.35
CA ILE A 326 -8.24 -15.96 -8.59
C ILE A 326 -9.39 -16.67 -9.32
N LYS A 327 -10.27 -17.37 -8.60
CA LYS A 327 -11.49 -17.97 -9.19
C LYS A 327 -12.46 -16.92 -9.74
N THR A 328 -12.53 -15.75 -9.13
CA THR A 328 -13.32 -14.63 -9.65
C THR A 328 -12.71 -14.10 -10.94
N ILE A 329 -11.39 -13.98 -11.01
CA ILE A 329 -10.67 -13.59 -12.25
C ILE A 329 -10.94 -14.62 -13.37
N GLU A 330 -10.92 -15.91 -13.07
CA GLU A 330 -11.24 -16.97 -14.03
C GLU A 330 -12.65 -16.80 -14.63
N LYS A 331 -13.65 -16.50 -13.79
CA LYS A 331 -15.01 -16.19 -14.26
C LYS A 331 -15.03 -14.97 -15.17
N ILE A 332 -14.33 -13.89 -14.80
CA ILE A 332 -14.27 -12.66 -15.59
C ILE A 332 -13.66 -12.91 -16.97
N ILE A 333 -12.54 -13.64 -17.04
CA ILE A 333 -11.85 -13.95 -18.30
C ILE A 333 -12.75 -14.80 -19.22
N SER A 334 -13.59 -15.64 -18.64
CA SER A 334 -14.51 -16.52 -19.37
C SER A 334 -15.77 -15.82 -19.87
N THR A 335 -15.97 -14.54 -19.57
CA THR A 335 -17.14 -13.77 -20.01
C THR A 335 -17.07 -13.44 -21.51
N ASN A 336 -18.22 -13.20 -22.11
CA ASN A 336 -18.31 -12.78 -23.52
C ASN A 336 -17.55 -11.47 -23.77
N THR A 337 -17.57 -10.56 -22.80
CA THR A 337 -16.93 -9.25 -22.90
C THR A 337 -15.42 -9.39 -23.02
N PHE A 338 -14.77 -10.25 -22.23
CA PHE A 338 -13.34 -10.49 -22.32
C PHE A 338 -12.91 -11.32 -23.53
N SER A 339 -13.79 -12.12 -24.12
CA SER A 339 -13.51 -12.92 -25.33
C SER A 339 -13.06 -12.07 -26.53
N ASN A 340 -13.39 -10.78 -26.54
CA ASN A 340 -12.95 -9.84 -27.59
C ASN A 340 -11.47 -9.48 -27.51
N PHE A 341 -10.85 -9.62 -26.36
CA PHE A 341 -9.42 -9.32 -26.14
C PHE A 341 -8.52 -10.55 -26.29
N THR A 342 -9.08 -11.75 -26.10
CA THR A 342 -8.32 -12.99 -26.20
C THR A 342 -8.28 -13.50 -27.66
N PRO A 343 -7.20 -14.18 -28.08
CA PRO A 343 -7.14 -14.80 -29.41
C PRO A 343 -8.29 -15.79 -29.67
N LYS A 344 -8.92 -15.70 -30.82
CA LYS A 344 -10.08 -16.55 -31.20
C LYS A 344 -9.74 -18.02 -31.41
N ASP A 345 -8.46 -18.33 -31.67
CA ASP A 345 -8.00 -19.67 -31.99
C ASP A 345 -7.62 -20.48 -30.74
N GLY A 346 -8.62 -20.79 -29.91
CA GLY A 346 -8.43 -21.58 -28.70
C GLY A 346 -7.80 -20.79 -27.56
N GLY A 347 -8.56 -19.90 -26.96
CA GLY A 347 -8.15 -19.02 -25.84
C GLY A 347 -7.27 -19.71 -24.80
N TYR A 348 -6.44 -18.96 -24.15
CA TYR A 348 -5.57 -19.50 -23.11
C TYR A 348 -6.42 -20.13 -21.98
N SER A 349 -6.16 -21.41 -21.68
CA SER A 349 -6.75 -22.02 -20.49
C SER A 349 -6.27 -21.28 -19.24
N MET A 350 -7.06 -21.29 -18.18
CA MET A 350 -6.65 -20.69 -16.91
C MET A 350 -5.31 -21.24 -16.42
N GLU A 351 -5.10 -22.53 -16.53
CA GLU A 351 -3.81 -23.18 -16.22
C GLU A 351 -2.66 -22.54 -16.98
N LYS A 352 -2.80 -22.30 -18.29
CA LYS A 352 -1.76 -21.67 -19.09
C LYS A 352 -1.50 -20.22 -18.64
N LEU A 353 -2.55 -19.45 -18.30
CA LEU A 353 -2.41 -18.08 -17.79
C LEU A 353 -1.72 -18.05 -16.43
N LEU A 354 -2.04 -18.98 -15.54
CA LEU A 354 -1.37 -19.10 -14.24
C LEU A 354 0.10 -19.46 -14.41
N ASN A 355 0.41 -20.42 -15.27
CA ASN A 355 1.80 -20.82 -15.58
C ASN A 355 2.59 -19.66 -16.18
N MET A 356 2.02 -18.86 -17.06
CA MET A 356 2.65 -17.65 -17.60
C MET A 356 2.92 -16.63 -16.51
N SER A 357 1.98 -16.43 -15.60
CA SER A 357 2.14 -15.50 -14.47
C SER A 357 3.24 -15.97 -13.50
N VAL A 358 3.32 -17.26 -13.21
CA VAL A 358 4.42 -17.84 -12.40
C VAL A 358 5.76 -17.71 -13.12
N ALA A 359 5.82 -17.99 -14.42
CA ALA A 359 7.06 -17.87 -15.20
C ALA A 359 7.57 -16.43 -15.29
N ALA A 360 6.67 -15.46 -15.27
CA ALA A 360 7.02 -14.03 -15.27
C ALA A 360 7.51 -13.51 -13.90
N ASN A 361 7.36 -14.28 -12.83
CA ASN A 361 7.84 -13.93 -11.49
C ASN A 361 9.30 -14.36 -11.26
N ILE A 362 9.98 -13.68 -10.34
CA ILE A 362 11.37 -13.97 -9.99
C ILE A 362 11.49 -15.32 -9.26
N ASN A 363 10.43 -15.78 -8.63
CA ASN A 363 10.42 -17.00 -7.79
C ASN A 363 11.58 -17.01 -6.77
N LEU A 364 11.66 -15.95 -5.97
CA LEU A 364 12.75 -15.73 -5.00
C LEU A 364 12.85 -16.82 -3.94
N ILE A 365 11.75 -17.55 -3.71
CA ILE A 365 11.70 -18.73 -2.84
C ILE A 365 11.33 -19.93 -3.73
N PRO A 366 12.30 -20.62 -4.35
CA PRO A 366 12.06 -21.60 -5.42
C PRO A 366 11.56 -22.96 -4.90
N LYS A 367 10.79 -23.01 -3.84
CA LYS A 367 10.27 -24.27 -3.30
C LYS A 367 9.19 -24.92 -4.17
N HIS A 368 8.63 -24.16 -5.13
CA HIS A 368 7.41 -24.57 -5.85
C HIS A 368 7.40 -24.07 -7.31
N THR A 369 8.53 -24.15 -7.98
CA THR A 369 8.70 -23.59 -9.34
C THR A 369 7.83 -24.26 -10.42
N ASP A 370 7.32 -25.44 -10.16
CA ASP A 370 6.67 -26.26 -11.17
C ASP A 370 5.22 -26.66 -10.83
N ASP A 371 4.72 -26.26 -9.66
CA ASP A 371 3.40 -26.63 -9.18
C ASP A 371 2.46 -25.44 -9.09
N SER A 372 2.02 -24.96 -10.24
CA SER A 372 0.92 -23.98 -10.35
C SER A 372 -0.46 -24.65 -10.48
N THR A 373 -0.53 -25.97 -10.35
CA THR A 373 -1.78 -26.74 -10.43
C THR A 373 -2.71 -26.46 -9.24
N SER A 374 -2.14 -26.06 -8.09
CA SER A 374 -2.88 -25.61 -6.92
C SER A 374 -3.01 -24.08 -6.90
N LEU A 375 -4.24 -23.57 -6.84
CA LEU A 375 -4.47 -22.12 -6.67
C LEU A 375 -3.89 -21.57 -5.38
N GLU A 376 -3.83 -22.37 -4.31
CA GLU A 376 -3.18 -21.99 -3.06
C GLU A 376 -1.69 -21.79 -3.27
N GLN A 377 -1.05 -22.69 -4.02
CA GLN A 377 0.36 -22.57 -4.34
C GLN A 377 0.62 -21.38 -5.26
N PHE A 378 -0.23 -21.17 -6.28
CA PHE A 378 -0.18 -19.98 -7.13
C PHE A 378 -0.20 -18.70 -6.30
N CYS A 379 -1.14 -18.58 -5.33
CA CYS A 379 -1.21 -17.42 -4.44
C CYS A 379 0.10 -17.20 -3.67
N ARG A 380 0.70 -18.26 -3.15
CA ARG A 380 1.96 -18.18 -2.38
C ARG A 380 3.16 -17.79 -3.25
N ASP A 381 3.21 -18.28 -4.48
CA ASP A 381 4.31 -18.05 -5.40
C ASP A 381 4.24 -16.67 -6.07
N THR A 382 3.03 -16.12 -6.24
CA THR A 382 2.82 -14.88 -6.98
C THR A 382 2.47 -13.67 -6.12
N VAL A 383 2.37 -13.85 -4.79
CA VAL A 383 2.06 -12.73 -3.91
C VAL A 383 3.13 -11.66 -3.96
N VAL A 384 2.70 -10.42 -4.15
CA VAL A 384 3.54 -9.24 -4.11
C VAL A 384 2.91 -8.16 -3.25
N THR A 385 3.73 -7.22 -2.79
CA THR A 385 3.24 -5.98 -2.20
C THR A 385 2.57 -5.11 -3.27
N ILE A 386 1.55 -4.36 -2.88
CA ILE A 386 1.01 -3.24 -3.65
C ILE A 386 1.30 -1.91 -2.94
N TRP A 387 2.26 -1.93 -2.02
CA TRP A 387 2.74 -0.77 -1.27
C TRP A 387 1.65 -0.11 -0.39
N HIS A 388 0.70 -0.87 0.10
CA HIS A 388 -0.35 -0.43 1.01
C HIS A 388 0.03 -0.65 2.49
N TYR A 389 1.30 -0.41 2.82
CA TYR A 389 1.84 -0.63 4.15
C TYR A 389 1.07 0.15 5.20
N HIS A 390 0.78 -0.51 6.32
CA HIS A 390 0.15 0.11 7.47
C HIS A 390 0.56 -0.61 8.77
N GLY A 391 0.27 0.01 9.92
CA GLY A 391 0.65 -0.55 11.20
C GLY A 391 2.06 -0.18 11.66
N GLY A 392 2.43 -0.63 12.84
CA GLY A 392 3.70 -0.31 13.51
C GLY A 392 3.62 0.77 14.57
N CYS A 393 2.61 1.67 14.52
CA CYS A 393 2.34 2.70 15.53
C CYS A 393 0.86 2.76 15.92
N HIS A 394 0.19 1.62 16.10
CA HIS A 394 -1.26 1.51 16.25
C HIS A 394 -1.84 2.43 17.32
N VAL A 395 -2.99 3.04 17.02
CA VAL A 395 -3.84 3.72 18.00
C VAL A 395 -4.21 2.77 19.14
N GLY A 396 -4.19 3.29 20.37
CA GLY A 396 -4.42 2.54 21.59
C GLY A 396 -3.24 1.71 22.09
N LYS A 397 -2.13 1.62 21.31
CA LYS A 397 -0.92 0.87 21.69
C LYS A 397 0.34 1.72 21.67
N VAL A 398 0.57 2.46 20.60
CA VAL A 398 1.74 3.35 20.45
C VAL A 398 1.32 4.81 20.54
N VAL A 399 0.19 5.16 19.97
CA VAL A 399 -0.43 6.48 20.09
C VAL A 399 -1.82 6.37 20.71
N ASP A 400 -2.29 7.45 21.31
CA ASP A 400 -3.66 7.56 21.82
C ASP A 400 -4.65 7.95 20.70
N GLN A 401 -5.92 8.17 21.06
CA GLN A 401 -6.98 8.53 20.11
C GLN A 401 -6.76 9.91 19.45
N GLN A 402 -5.92 10.77 20.03
CA GLN A 402 -5.48 12.03 19.46
C GLN A 402 -4.12 11.92 18.77
N TYR A 403 -3.68 10.70 18.43
CA TYR A 403 -2.40 10.40 17.80
C TYR A 403 -1.17 10.80 18.60
N LYS A 404 -1.29 11.18 19.88
CA LYS A 404 -0.16 11.51 20.76
C LYS A 404 0.56 10.24 21.16
N VAL A 405 1.90 10.26 21.08
CA VAL A 405 2.71 9.12 21.47
C VAL A 405 2.56 8.83 22.96
N ILE A 406 2.15 7.62 23.30
CA ILE A 406 1.98 7.18 24.68
C ILE A 406 3.36 7.19 25.36
N GLY A 407 3.45 7.84 26.52
CA GLY A 407 4.69 7.98 27.27
C GLY A 407 5.57 9.19 26.91
N ALA A 408 5.24 9.93 25.85
CA ALA A 408 5.90 11.17 25.48
C ALA A 408 4.91 12.34 25.44
N SER A 409 5.38 13.55 25.64
CA SER A 409 4.63 14.79 25.43
C SER A 409 5.22 15.58 24.28
N GLY A 410 4.39 16.36 23.56
CA GLY A 410 4.82 17.17 22.43
C GLY A 410 5.21 16.36 21.19
N LEU A 411 4.68 15.13 21.05
CA LEU A 411 4.96 14.23 19.93
C LEU A 411 3.68 13.50 19.48
N ARG A 412 3.38 13.58 18.20
CA ARG A 412 2.32 12.79 17.54
C ARG A 412 2.88 11.95 16.38
N VAL A 413 2.16 10.90 16.01
CA VAL A 413 2.36 10.18 14.73
C VAL A 413 1.04 10.20 13.98
N ILE A 414 1.04 10.75 12.76
CA ILE A 414 -0.16 10.87 11.93
C ILE A 414 0.18 10.40 10.52
N ASP A 415 0.00 9.12 10.26
CA ASP A 415 0.16 8.46 8.97
C ASP A 415 -0.37 7.03 9.00
N GLY A 416 -0.15 6.27 7.92
CA GLY A 416 -0.59 4.88 7.80
C GLY A 416 -0.01 3.93 8.87
N SER A 417 1.04 4.31 9.60
CA SER A 417 1.56 3.47 10.69
C SER A 417 0.59 3.35 11.87
N THR A 418 -0.33 4.29 12.01
CA THR A 418 -1.31 4.30 13.10
C THR A 418 -2.52 3.42 12.85
N LEU A 419 -2.76 3.04 11.60
CA LEU A 419 -3.89 2.21 11.19
C LEU A 419 -3.69 0.76 11.66
N SER A 420 -4.69 0.20 12.32
CA SER A 420 -4.69 -1.20 12.79
C SER A 420 -5.13 -2.18 11.71
N ARG A 421 -5.77 -1.70 10.65
CA ARG A 421 -6.18 -2.43 9.44
C ARG A 421 -6.25 -1.48 8.26
N SER A 422 -6.24 -2.02 7.05
CA SER A 422 -6.44 -1.22 5.83
C SER A 422 -7.81 -0.52 5.84
N PRO A 423 -7.90 0.75 5.44
CA PRO A 423 -9.16 1.48 5.34
C PRO A 423 -9.96 1.17 4.06
N GLY A 424 -9.61 0.15 3.37
CA GLY A 424 -10.02 -0.23 2.04
C GLY A 424 -8.79 -0.73 1.30
N THR A 425 -8.73 -0.69 -0.02
CA THR A 425 -7.54 -1.17 -0.72
C THR A 425 -6.42 -0.13 -0.73
N ASN A 426 -6.67 1.02 -1.34
CA ASN A 426 -5.66 2.06 -1.53
C ASN A 426 -5.74 3.06 -0.36
N PRO A 427 -4.78 3.10 0.56
CA PRO A 427 -4.88 3.91 1.78
C PRO A 427 -4.64 5.40 1.55
N GLN A 428 -4.20 5.83 0.36
CA GLN A 428 -3.73 7.18 0.11
C GLN A 428 -4.78 8.27 0.43
N ALA A 429 -6.02 8.10 -0.03
CA ALA A 429 -7.09 9.05 0.24
C ALA A 429 -7.37 9.19 1.74
N THR A 430 -7.41 8.06 2.46
CA THR A 430 -7.59 8.05 3.92
C THR A 430 -6.44 8.71 4.65
N VAL A 431 -5.19 8.46 4.25
CA VAL A 431 -4.02 9.10 4.89
C VAL A 431 -4.03 10.61 4.65
N MET A 432 -4.41 11.08 3.47
CA MET A 432 -4.58 12.52 3.20
C MET A 432 -5.73 13.12 4.01
N MET A 433 -6.86 12.42 4.10
CA MET A 433 -7.98 12.81 4.94
C MET A 433 -7.55 12.90 6.42
N MET A 434 -6.79 11.94 6.93
CA MET A 434 -6.25 11.98 8.30
C MET A 434 -5.40 13.22 8.56
N GLY A 435 -4.61 13.65 7.58
CA GLY A 435 -3.84 14.89 7.65
C GLY A 435 -4.76 16.10 7.89
N ARG A 436 -5.86 16.22 7.15
CA ARG A 436 -6.86 17.28 7.33
C ARG A 436 -7.63 17.12 8.64
N TYR A 437 -8.10 15.92 8.93
CA TYR A 437 -8.85 15.58 10.15
C TYR A 437 -8.08 15.98 11.43
N SER A 438 -6.80 15.65 11.50
CA SER A 438 -5.99 15.85 12.70
C SER A 438 -5.61 17.30 12.98
N THR A 439 -5.86 18.22 12.05
CA THR A 439 -5.68 19.67 12.29
C THR A 439 -6.83 20.28 13.08
N GLU A 440 -7.98 19.62 13.13
CA GLU A 440 -9.20 20.09 13.80
C GLU A 440 -9.43 19.39 15.15
N THR A 441 -8.61 18.39 15.48
CA THR A 441 -8.64 17.65 16.77
C THR A 441 -7.39 17.89 17.61
#